data_05430e58bf183b816463719e3f6050fe
#
_entry.id   05430e58bf183b816463719e3f6050fe
#
_cell.length_a   1.000
_cell.length_b   1.000
_cell.length_c   1.000
_cell.angle_alpha   90.00
_cell.angle_beta   90.00
_cell.angle_gamma   90.00
#
_symmetry.space_group_name_H-M   'P 1'
#
loop_
_entity.id
_entity.type
_entity.pdbx_description
1 polymer ?
#
loop_
_entity_poly.entity_id
_entity_poly.type
_entity_poly.pdbx_seq_one_letter_code
_entity_poly.pdbx_strand_id
1 'polypeptide(L)'
;MDKKDSVYEWSDTGHRLHGLDPLHLKSWTGYVLNFTSQQWLTPEDSSRSIWWHYLVIIVPKEIKYPDQSFLWIASVDAGNMEDDMPSALQPDILLAGDFAVQAQTPAAVVFHVPNQPIVFPNDPLGENHKRTENAVLAYTWWHYMFDPEANPEWVIRLPMAKAAVRAMDTVTAYMTSESAPEEIKGSKKC
;
A
#
# COMPACT_ATOMS: atom_id res chain seq x y z
N MET A 1 -13.14 -16.75 -12.32
CA MET A 1 -11.93 -17.57 -12.46
C MET A 1 -10.76 -16.67 -12.10
N ASP A 2 -10.26 -16.78 -10.87
CA ASP A 2 -9.11 -15.98 -10.44
C ASP A 2 -7.88 -16.40 -11.23
N LYS A 3 -7.49 -15.62 -12.23
CA LYS A 3 -6.12 -15.68 -12.72
C LYS A 3 -5.25 -15.32 -11.52
N LYS A 4 -4.57 -16.33 -10.95
CA LYS A 4 -3.57 -16.12 -9.93
C LYS A 4 -2.58 -15.10 -10.49
N ASP A 5 -2.53 -13.92 -9.89
CA ASP A 5 -1.62 -12.85 -10.31
C ASP A 5 -0.20 -13.38 -10.12
N SER A 6 0.47 -13.70 -11.23
CA SER A 6 1.78 -14.36 -11.20
C SER A 6 2.89 -13.50 -10.60
N VAL A 7 2.62 -12.21 -10.38
CA VAL A 7 3.57 -11.24 -9.83
C VAL A 7 3.29 -10.85 -8.38
N TYR A 8 2.15 -11.32 -7.80
CA TYR A 8 1.85 -11.02 -6.40
C TYR A 8 2.80 -11.78 -5.47
N GLU A 9 3.59 -11.01 -4.73
CA GLU A 9 4.53 -11.54 -3.74
C GLU A 9 4.73 -10.53 -2.62
N TRP A 10 5.22 -10.98 -1.47
CA TRP A 10 5.59 -10.13 -0.36
C TRP A 10 6.76 -10.70 0.44
N SER A 11 7.48 -9.81 1.10
CA SER A 11 8.59 -10.17 1.99
C SER A 11 8.66 -9.23 3.19
N ASP A 12 9.07 -9.76 4.34
CA ASP A 12 9.41 -8.95 5.51
C ASP A 12 10.80 -8.35 5.28
N THR A 13 10.89 -7.01 5.32
CA THR A 13 12.16 -6.29 5.13
C THR A 13 13.12 -6.44 6.31
N GLY A 14 12.64 -6.93 7.45
CA GLY A 14 13.39 -6.93 8.71
C GLY A 14 13.41 -5.57 9.42
N HIS A 15 12.96 -4.50 8.75
CA HIS A 15 12.89 -3.18 9.37
C HIS A 15 11.74 -3.07 10.36
N ARG A 16 12.01 -2.47 11.52
CA ARG A 16 11.03 -2.32 12.61
C ARG A 16 10.94 -0.85 13.00
N LEU A 17 9.70 -0.38 13.10
CA LEU A 17 9.36 0.94 13.60
C LEU A 17 8.89 0.83 15.05
N HIS A 18 9.20 1.81 15.86
CA HIS A 18 8.73 1.88 17.24
C HIS A 18 8.12 3.24 17.51
N GLY A 19 6.95 3.23 18.11
CA GLY A 19 6.24 4.44 18.46
C GLY A 19 5.59 4.35 19.83
N LEU A 20 5.20 5.51 20.30
CA LEU A 20 4.50 5.70 21.57
C LEU A 20 3.30 6.63 21.33
N ASP A 21 2.11 6.21 21.71
CA ASP A 21 0.97 7.10 21.78
C ASP A 21 1.21 8.13 22.91
N PRO A 22 1.31 9.42 22.59
CA PRO A 22 1.65 10.44 23.57
C PRO A 22 0.55 10.69 24.63
N LEU A 23 -0.69 10.31 24.32
CA LEU A 23 -1.83 10.52 25.22
C LEU A 23 -1.95 9.42 26.27
N HIS A 24 -1.71 8.16 25.90
CA HIS A 24 -1.89 7.00 26.76
C HIS A 24 -0.58 6.35 27.19
N LEU A 25 0.55 6.85 26.69
CA LEU A 25 1.90 6.31 26.94
C LEU A 25 2.03 4.81 26.62
N LYS A 26 1.25 4.34 25.64
CA LYS A 26 1.27 2.96 25.18
C LYS A 26 2.10 2.84 23.91
N SER A 27 2.94 1.81 23.86
CA SER A 27 3.83 1.58 22.72
C SER A 27 3.20 0.67 21.68
N TRP A 28 3.72 0.81 20.45
CA TRP A 28 3.43 -0.07 19.33
C TRP A 28 4.71 -0.40 18.55
N THR A 29 4.68 -1.49 17.81
CA THR A 29 5.76 -1.89 16.89
C THR A 29 5.19 -2.00 15.48
N GLY A 30 5.86 -1.36 14.51
CA GLY A 30 5.55 -1.44 13.09
C GLY A 30 6.48 -2.43 12.38
N TYR A 31 5.92 -3.36 11.63
CA TYR A 31 6.60 -4.35 10.80
C TYR A 31 6.52 -3.91 9.35
N VAL A 32 7.66 -3.60 8.73
CA VAL A 32 7.71 -3.08 7.38
C VAL A 32 7.87 -4.23 6.40
N LEU A 33 6.87 -4.38 5.53
CA LEU A 33 6.87 -5.35 4.43
C LEU A 33 7.06 -4.62 3.10
N ASN A 34 7.70 -5.31 2.16
CA ASN A 34 7.67 -4.96 0.75
C ASN A 34 6.75 -5.95 0.04
N PHE A 35 5.79 -5.48 -0.76
CA PHE A 35 4.94 -6.37 -1.54
C PHE A 35 4.67 -5.80 -2.93
N THR A 36 4.62 -6.71 -3.90
CA THR A 36 4.19 -6.44 -5.28
C THR A 36 2.72 -6.79 -5.38
N SER A 37 1.87 -5.80 -5.67
CA SER A 37 0.43 -6.04 -5.71
C SER A 37 -0.04 -6.63 -7.02
N GLN A 38 0.54 -6.21 -8.15
CA GLN A 38 0.07 -6.53 -9.47
C GLN A 38 0.97 -6.04 -10.59
N GLN A 39 0.75 -6.59 -11.78
CA GLN A 39 1.08 -5.92 -13.03
C GLN A 39 -0.13 -5.11 -13.50
N TRP A 40 0.08 -3.85 -13.87
CA TRP A 40 -0.91 -2.94 -14.47
C TRP A 40 -0.40 -2.46 -15.82
N LEU A 41 -1.17 -2.73 -16.88
CA LEU A 41 -0.77 -2.48 -18.27
C LEU A 41 0.54 -3.22 -18.62
N THR A 42 1.20 -2.77 -19.68
CA THR A 42 2.47 -3.31 -20.13
C THR A 42 3.61 -2.29 -19.95
N PRO A 43 4.89 -2.71 -20.01
CA PRO A 43 6.01 -1.78 -19.98
C PRO A 43 6.02 -0.80 -21.16
N GLU A 44 5.35 -1.15 -22.27
CA GLU A 44 5.17 -0.30 -23.44
C GLU A 44 4.14 0.81 -23.20
N ASP A 45 3.22 0.63 -22.25
CA ASP A 45 2.15 1.58 -21.93
C ASP A 45 2.52 2.48 -20.76
N SER A 46 3.28 1.97 -19.78
CA SER A 46 3.52 2.65 -18.50
C SER A 46 4.91 2.34 -17.95
N SER A 47 5.63 3.38 -17.50
CA SER A 47 6.92 3.22 -16.82
C SER A 47 6.82 2.48 -15.48
N ARG A 48 5.62 2.36 -14.92
CA ARG A 48 5.31 1.65 -13.68
C ARG A 48 4.29 0.55 -13.94
N SER A 49 4.65 -0.43 -14.76
CA SER A 49 3.77 -1.57 -15.05
C SER A 49 3.70 -2.58 -13.90
N ILE A 50 4.76 -2.75 -13.12
CA ILE A 50 4.77 -3.57 -11.90
C ILE A 50 4.60 -2.64 -10.70
N TRP A 51 3.53 -2.85 -9.94
CA TRP A 51 3.24 -2.04 -8.75
C TRP A 51 3.75 -2.72 -7.50
N TRP A 52 4.66 -2.06 -6.82
CA TRP A 52 5.18 -2.47 -5.53
C TRP A 52 4.89 -1.40 -4.46
N HIS A 53 4.84 -1.81 -3.21
CA HIS A 53 4.40 -0.99 -2.10
C HIS A 53 5.17 -1.32 -0.83
N TYR A 54 5.36 -0.33 0.02
CA TYR A 54 5.59 -0.60 1.43
C TYR A 54 4.25 -0.78 2.15
N LEU A 55 4.20 -1.80 3.00
CA LEU A 55 3.07 -2.07 3.89
C LEU A 55 3.62 -2.13 5.32
N VAL A 56 3.15 -1.25 6.18
CA VAL A 56 3.54 -1.23 7.59
C VAL A 56 2.41 -1.82 8.42
N ILE A 57 2.66 -2.94 9.08
CA ILE A 57 1.71 -3.57 10.00
C ILE A 57 2.06 -3.11 11.40
N ILE A 58 1.19 -2.36 12.03
CA ILE A 58 1.36 -1.76 13.35
C ILE A 58 0.65 -2.61 14.38
N VAL A 59 1.42 -3.12 15.34
CA VAL A 59 0.94 -4.00 16.39
C VAL A 59 1.07 -3.27 17.73
N PRO A 60 -0.03 -2.91 18.40
CA PRO A 60 0.02 -2.30 19.72
C PRO A 60 0.45 -3.34 20.76
N LYS A 61 1.11 -2.90 21.83
CA LYS A 61 1.55 -3.77 22.92
C LYS A 61 0.40 -4.50 23.62
N GLU A 62 -0.76 -3.86 23.69
CA GLU A 62 -1.97 -4.43 24.29
C GLU A 62 -2.99 -4.66 23.18
N ILE A 63 -3.31 -5.93 22.89
CA ILE A 63 -4.28 -6.33 21.87
C ILE A 63 -5.49 -6.96 22.56
N LYS A 64 -6.67 -6.45 22.24
CA LYS A 64 -7.95 -7.02 22.67
C LYS A 64 -8.68 -7.71 21.52
N TYR A 65 -8.47 -7.22 20.30
CA TYR A 65 -9.13 -7.71 19.09
C TYR A 65 -8.08 -8.18 18.06
N PRO A 66 -7.44 -9.34 18.29
CA PRO A 66 -6.35 -9.82 17.43
C PRO A 66 -6.83 -10.30 16.06
N ASP A 67 -8.12 -10.61 15.91
CA ASP A 67 -8.77 -11.11 14.70
C ASP A 67 -9.33 -10.01 13.80
N GLN A 68 -9.10 -8.76 14.17
CA GLN A 68 -9.51 -7.58 13.41
C GLN A 68 -8.29 -6.73 13.10
N SER A 69 -8.33 -6.05 11.97
CA SER A 69 -7.38 -5.00 11.64
C SER A 69 -8.05 -3.99 10.71
N PHE A 70 -7.47 -2.80 10.59
CA PHE A 70 -7.89 -1.84 9.59
C PHE A 70 -6.71 -1.47 8.69
N LEU A 71 -7.01 -1.13 7.46
CA LEU A 71 -6.04 -0.66 6.49
C LEU A 71 -6.23 0.84 6.25
N TRP A 72 -5.14 1.58 6.41
CA TRP A 72 -5.02 2.97 6.02
C TRP A 72 -4.26 3.05 4.70
N ILE A 73 -4.83 3.73 3.71
CA ILE A 73 -4.12 4.05 2.47
C ILE A 73 -3.46 5.41 2.70
N ALA A 74 -2.13 5.42 2.77
CA ALA A 74 -1.38 6.63 3.04
C ALA A 74 -1.65 7.71 1.99
N SER A 75 -1.75 8.95 2.46
CA SER A 75 -1.81 10.09 1.57
C SER A 75 -0.51 10.17 0.76
N VAL A 76 -0.66 10.52 -0.49
CA VAL A 76 0.50 10.69 -1.36
C VAL A 76 1.08 12.07 -1.06
N ASP A 77 2.02 12.12 -0.14
CA ASP A 77 2.77 13.35 0.07
C ASP A 77 3.88 13.44 -0.97
N ALA A 78 3.89 14.53 -1.71
CA ALA A 78 4.79 14.77 -2.83
C ALA A 78 6.29 14.75 -2.47
N GLY A 79 6.63 14.62 -1.18
CA GLY A 79 7.98 14.57 -0.67
C GLY A 79 8.63 13.17 -0.56
N ASN A 80 7.84 12.09 -0.59
CA ASN A 80 8.33 10.72 -0.33
C ASN A 80 8.02 9.78 -1.50
N MET A 81 8.38 10.17 -2.70
CA MET A 81 7.88 9.53 -3.90
C MET A 81 8.74 8.42 -4.47
N GLU A 82 9.94 8.21 -4.01
CA GLU A 82 10.83 7.18 -4.55
C GLU A 82 11.60 6.51 -3.42
N ASP A 83 11.30 5.24 -3.21
CA ASP A 83 12.13 4.24 -2.52
C ASP A 83 12.49 4.48 -1.05
N ASP A 84 12.02 5.55 -0.42
CA ASP A 84 12.31 5.80 0.99
C ASP A 84 11.55 4.85 1.91
N MET A 85 12.30 4.16 2.77
CA MET A 85 11.75 3.30 3.80
C MET A 85 10.81 4.09 4.71
N PRO A 86 9.60 3.59 5.04
CA PRO A 86 8.70 4.25 5.97
C PRO A 86 9.34 4.54 7.32
N SER A 87 9.03 5.71 7.88
CA SER A 87 9.55 6.17 9.17
C SER A 87 8.44 6.27 10.21
N ALA A 88 8.77 5.95 11.47
CA ALA A 88 7.83 6.06 12.58
C ALA A 88 7.27 7.50 12.80
N LEU A 89 7.94 8.52 12.24
CA LEU A 89 7.52 9.93 12.37
C LEU A 89 6.61 10.40 11.22
N GLN A 90 6.32 9.55 10.24
CA GLN A 90 5.38 9.91 9.19
C GLN A 90 3.96 10.07 9.75
N PRO A 91 3.21 11.12 9.33
CA PRO A 91 1.88 11.40 9.87
C PRO A 91 0.90 10.23 9.78
N ASP A 92 0.89 9.51 8.65
CA ASP A 92 0.02 8.34 8.45
C ASP A 92 0.36 7.20 9.41
N ILE A 93 1.66 6.98 9.70
CA ILE A 93 2.13 5.97 10.67
C ILE A 93 1.76 6.36 12.10
N LEU A 94 1.95 7.64 12.47
CA LEU A 94 1.56 8.13 13.78
C LEU A 94 0.06 8.00 14.02
N LEU A 95 -0.74 8.43 13.05
CA LEU A 95 -2.20 8.33 13.12
C LEU A 95 -2.68 6.88 13.25
N ALA A 96 -2.15 5.99 12.41
CA ALA A 96 -2.48 4.57 12.47
C ALA A 96 -1.99 3.90 13.76
N GLY A 97 -0.86 4.35 14.30
CA GLY A 97 -0.33 3.89 15.59
C GLY A 97 -1.24 4.29 16.76
N ASP A 98 -1.67 5.54 16.79
CA ASP A 98 -2.62 6.03 17.81
C ASP A 98 -3.95 5.26 17.72
N PHE A 99 -4.46 5.06 16.52
CA PHE A 99 -5.69 4.29 16.31
C PHE A 99 -5.53 2.84 16.78
N ALA A 100 -4.41 2.17 16.41
CA ALA A 100 -4.14 0.79 16.83
C ALA A 100 -4.12 0.66 18.37
N VAL A 101 -3.47 1.60 19.04
CA VAL A 101 -3.39 1.64 20.52
C VAL A 101 -4.76 1.85 21.15
N GLN A 102 -5.53 2.79 20.66
CA GLN A 102 -6.85 3.13 21.24
C GLN A 102 -7.88 2.03 20.98
N ALA A 103 -7.89 1.48 19.76
CA ALA A 103 -8.78 0.37 19.39
C ALA A 103 -8.34 -0.99 19.93
N GLN A 104 -7.09 -1.09 20.41
CA GLN A 104 -6.47 -2.33 20.86
C GLN A 104 -6.53 -3.44 19.80
N THR A 105 -6.28 -3.05 18.54
CA THR A 105 -6.30 -3.92 17.37
C THR A 105 -5.12 -3.60 16.45
N PRO A 106 -4.57 -4.54 15.70
CA PRO A 106 -3.57 -4.24 14.67
C PRO A 106 -4.10 -3.24 13.64
N ALA A 107 -3.20 -2.42 13.12
CA ALA A 107 -3.45 -1.51 12.01
C ALA A 107 -2.47 -1.78 10.88
N ALA A 108 -2.80 -1.37 9.67
CA ALA A 108 -1.87 -1.40 8.56
C ALA A 108 -1.91 -0.09 7.77
N VAL A 109 -0.76 0.30 7.24
CA VAL A 109 -0.62 1.47 6.37
C VAL A 109 0.03 1.01 5.08
N VAL A 110 -0.65 1.20 3.96
CA VAL A 110 -0.09 0.94 2.62
C VAL A 110 0.33 2.24 1.97
N PHE A 111 1.55 2.25 1.41
CA PHE A 111 2.14 3.37 0.69
C PHE A 111 2.14 3.13 -0.82
N HIS A 112 2.36 4.18 -1.60
CA HIS A 112 2.50 4.15 -3.05
C HIS A 112 1.25 3.63 -3.79
N VAL A 113 0.07 4.10 -3.40
CA VAL A 113 -1.18 3.83 -4.13
C VAL A 113 -1.78 5.15 -4.63
N PRO A 114 -1.64 5.48 -5.95
CA PRO A 114 -1.03 4.69 -7.03
C PRO A 114 0.49 4.60 -6.91
N ASN A 115 1.11 3.68 -7.67
CA ASN A 115 2.57 3.53 -7.74
C ASN A 115 3.15 4.57 -8.70
N GLN A 116 3.44 5.75 -8.19
CA GLN A 116 3.81 6.97 -8.94
C GLN A 116 5.23 7.46 -8.57
N PRO A 117 5.87 8.38 -9.35
CA PRO A 117 5.35 9.02 -10.56
C PRO A 117 5.30 8.06 -11.74
N ILE A 118 4.40 8.33 -12.70
CA ILE A 118 4.23 7.50 -13.90
C ILE A 118 4.55 8.34 -15.14
N VAL A 119 5.33 7.75 -16.04
CA VAL A 119 5.57 8.27 -17.39
C VAL A 119 4.80 7.39 -18.37
N PHE A 120 4.04 8.02 -19.25
CA PHE A 120 3.35 7.34 -20.35
C PHE A 120 4.05 7.71 -21.65
N PRO A 121 4.52 6.72 -22.45
CA PRO A 121 5.30 7.00 -23.65
C PRO A 121 4.60 7.89 -24.68
N ASN A 122 3.28 7.82 -24.76
CA ASN A 122 2.46 8.59 -25.69
C ASN A 122 1.77 9.79 -25.03
N ASP A 123 2.36 10.33 -23.96
CA ASP A 123 1.81 11.50 -23.28
C ASP A 123 1.89 12.74 -24.19
N PRO A 124 0.77 13.46 -24.46
CA PRO A 124 0.76 14.66 -25.29
C PRO A 124 1.60 15.81 -24.71
N LEU A 125 1.97 15.75 -23.42
CA LEU A 125 2.85 16.72 -22.77
C LEU A 125 4.34 16.38 -22.91
N GLY A 126 4.68 15.26 -23.54
CA GLY A 126 6.04 14.82 -23.84
C GLY A 126 6.41 13.48 -23.26
N GLU A 127 7.31 12.77 -23.95
CA GLU A 127 7.70 11.38 -23.68
C GLU A 127 8.28 11.12 -22.27
N ASN A 128 8.78 12.17 -21.59
CA ASN A 128 9.35 12.05 -20.24
C ASN A 128 8.52 12.79 -19.19
N HIS A 129 7.28 13.15 -19.52
CA HIS A 129 6.43 13.87 -18.59
C HIS A 129 5.98 12.96 -17.44
N LYS A 130 6.47 13.27 -16.23
CA LYS A 130 6.12 12.56 -15.00
C LYS A 130 4.76 13.03 -14.50
N ARG A 131 3.81 12.12 -14.38
CA ARG A 131 2.49 12.39 -13.80
C ARG A 131 2.38 11.83 -12.40
N THR A 132 1.76 12.61 -11.54
CA THR A 132 1.49 12.23 -10.15
C THR A 132 0.04 12.53 -9.80
N GLU A 133 -0.50 11.85 -8.79
CA GLU A 133 -1.81 12.11 -8.18
C GLU A 133 -2.94 12.30 -9.21
N ASN A 134 -3.62 13.46 -9.13
CA ASN A 134 -4.74 13.78 -10.00
C ASN A 134 -4.36 13.88 -11.48
N ALA A 135 -3.09 14.19 -11.80
CA ALA A 135 -2.63 14.23 -13.18
C ALA A 135 -2.58 12.83 -13.82
N VAL A 136 -2.26 11.79 -13.04
CA VAL A 136 -2.36 10.39 -13.49
C VAL A 136 -3.84 10.02 -13.71
N LEU A 137 -4.70 10.34 -12.74
CA LEU A 137 -6.14 10.08 -12.84
C LEU A 137 -6.73 10.74 -14.10
N ALA A 138 -6.47 12.04 -14.29
CA ALA A 138 -6.99 12.79 -15.44
C ALA A 138 -6.52 12.20 -16.77
N TYR A 139 -5.22 11.85 -16.86
CA TYR A 139 -4.65 11.27 -18.08
C TYR A 139 -5.28 9.92 -18.42
N THR A 140 -5.38 9.02 -17.46
CA THR A 140 -5.90 7.64 -17.68
C THR A 140 -7.39 7.66 -18.02
N TRP A 141 -8.19 8.56 -17.43
CA TRP A 141 -9.57 8.78 -17.82
C TRP A 141 -9.67 9.37 -19.22
N TRP A 142 -8.83 10.40 -19.53
CA TRP A 142 -8.79 10.99 -20.86
C TRP A 142 -8.45 9.94 -21.91
N HIS A 143 -7.42 9.14 -21.69
CA HIS A 143 -7.01 8.07 -22.59
C HIS A 143 -8.15 7.07 -22.83
N TYR A 144 -8.80 6.61 -21.78
CA TYR A 144 -9.91 5.66 -21.90
C TYR A 144 -11.13 6.24 -22.63
N MET A 145 -11.45 7.51 -22.42
CA MET A 145 -12.64 8.12 -23.05
C MET A 145 -12.45 8.51 -24.51
N PHE A 146 -11.24 8.83 -24.93
CA PHE A 146 -10.98 9.39 -26.26
C PHE A 146 -10.27 8.41 -27.21
N ASP A 147 -9.79 7.29 -26.72
CA ASP A 147 -9.28 6.19 -27.54
C ASP A 147 -10.36 5.10 -27.66
N PRO A 148 -10.99 4.94 -28.86
CA PRO A 148 -12.03 3.94 -29.04
C PRO A 148 -11.56 2.48 -28.90
N GLU A 149 -10.26 2.25 -28.97
CA GLU A 149 -9.62 0.93 -28.79
C GLU A 149 -9.13 0.73 -27.33
N ALA A 150 -9.30 1.74 -26.45
CA ALA A 150 -8.78 1.70 -25.11
C ALA A 150 -9.40 0.57 -24.26
N ASN A 151 -8.52 -0.23 -23.68
CA ASN A 151 -8.91 -1.24 -22.71
C ASN A 151 -9.40 -0.56 -21.40
N PRO A 152 -10.51 -1.02 -20.78
CA PRO A 152 -10.95 -0.55 -19.47
C PRO A 152 -9.88 -0.63 -18.36
N GLU A 153 -8.86 -1.46 -18.52
CA GLU A 153 -7.71 -1.55 -17.61
C GLU A 153 -6.94 -0.23 -17.48
N TRP A 154 -7.07 0.69 -18.46
CA TRP A 154 -6.49 2.04 -18.35
C TRP A 154 -7.05 2.86 -17.20
N VAL A 155 -8.26 2.56 -16.71
CA VAL A 155 -8.87 3.28 -15.60
C VAL A 155 -8.12 2.98 -14.31
N ILE A 156 -7.19 3.86 -13.92
CA ILE A 156 -6.24 3.64 -12.80
C ILE A 156 -6.93 3.36 -11.45
N ARG A 157 -8.18 3.73 -11.27
CA ARG A 157 -8.96 3.42 -10.05
C ARG A 157 -9.10 1.91 -9.82
N LEU A 158 -9.12 1.11 -10.89
CA LEU A 158 -9.20 -0.34 -10.79
C LEU A 158 -7.94 -0.95 -10.17
N PRO A 159 -6.71 -0.68 -10.69
CA PRO A 159 -5.50 -1.15 -10.05
C PRO A 159 -5.25 -0.55 -8.66
N MET A 160 -5.69 0.69 -8.38
CA MET A 160 -5.64 1.24 -7.01
C MET A 160 -6.49 0.43 -6.03
N ALA A 161 -7.73 0.09 -6.40
CA ALA A 161 -8.59 -0.75 -5.58
C ALA A 161 -7.99 -2.15 -5.40
N LYS A 162 -7.44 -2.73 -6.46
CA LYS A 162 -6.77 -4.05 -6.39
C LYS A 162 -5.55 -4.01 -5.47
N ALA A 163 -4.74 -2.95 -5.49
CA ALA A 163 -3.60 -2.80 -4.58
C ALA A 163 -4.05 -2.79 -3.11
N ALA A 164 -5.15 -2.08 -2.79
CA ALA A 164 -5.72 -2.09 -1.44
C ALA A 164 -6.22 -3.47 -1.00
N VAL A 165 -6.90 -4.22 -1.89
CA VAL A 165 -7.32 -5.60 -1.61
C VAL A 165 -6.11 -6.50 -1.38
N ARG A 166 -5.07 -6.39 -2.22
CA ARG A 166 -3.83 -7.15 -2.04
C ARG A 166 -3.07 -6.80 -0.77
N ALA A 167 -3.13 -5.53 -0.34
CA ALA A 167 -2.58 -5.14 0.95
C ALA A 167 -3.30 -5.86 2.11
N MET A 168 -4.64 -5.96 2.09
CA MET A 168 -5.41 -6.71 3.09
C MET A 168 -5.09 -8.21 3.06
N ASP A 169 -4.96 -8.80 1.87
CA ASP A 169 -4.51 -10.20 1.71
C ASP A 169 -3.12 -10.39 2.33
N THR A 170 -2.20 -9.44 2.11
CA THR A 170 -0.84 -9.48 2.65
C THR A 170 -0.84 -9.34 4.17
N VAL A 171 -1.65 -8.46 4.75
CA VAL A 171 -1.81 -8.36 6.21
C VAL A 171 -2.26 -9.71 6.78
N THR A 172 -3.28 -10.31 6.19
CA THR A 172 -3.81 -11.61 6.63
C THR A 172 -2.74 -12.72 6.51
N ALA A 173 -2.02 -12.76 5.39
CA ALA A 173 -0.95 -13.74 5.16
C ALA A 173 0.20 -13.56 6.16
N TYR A 174 0.62 -12.32 6.41
CA TYR A 174 1.67 -12.03 7.39
C TYR A 174 1.26 -12.43 8.81
N MET A 175 0.08 -12.02 9.25
CA MET A 175 -0.41 -12.31 10.61
C MET A 175 -0.57 -13.80 10.90
N THR A 176 -0.66 -14.63 9.88
CA THR A 176 -0.73 -16.09 9.99
C THR A 176 0.61 -16.79 9.72
N SER A 177 1.64 -16.04 9.34
CA SER A 177 2.96 -16.58 9.01
C SER A 177 3.80 -16.87 10.26
N GLU A 178 4.88 -17.64 10.06
CA GLU A 178 5.88 -17.87 11.13
C GLU A 178 6.62 -16.60 11.54
N SER A 179 6.71 -15.62 10.65
CA SER A 179 7.38 -14.33 10.88
C SER A 179 6.54 -13.36 11.71
N ALA A 180 5.25 -13.64 11.92
CA ALA A 180 4.39 -12.80 12.73
C ALA A 180 4.81 -12.81 14.20
N PRO A 181 4.70 -11.67 14.92
CA PRO A 181 4.91 -11.65 16.36
C PRO A 181 3.88 -12.53 17.09
N GLU A 182 4.29 -13.12 18.22
CA GLU A 182 3.44 -14.06 18.97
C GLU A 182 2.10 -13.44 19.39
N GLU A 183 2.09 -12.14 19.64
CA GLU A 183 0.91 -11.40 20.09
C GLU A 183 -0.25 -11.43 19.08
N ILE A 184 0.06 -11.62 17.77
CA ILE A 184 -0.94 -11.66 16.70
C ILE A 184 -1.04 -13.02 15.99
N LYS A 185 -0.19 -13.99 16.35
CA LYS A 185 -0.29 -15.35 15.80
C LYS A 185 -1.64 -15.97 16.12
N GLY A 186 -2.35 -16.37 15.08
CA GLY A 186 -3.69 -16.96 15.20
C GLY A 186 -4.83 -15.99 14.93
N SER A 187 -4.56 -14.74 14.65
CA SER A 187 -5.51 -13.78 14.14
C SER A 187 -5.95 -14.18 12.73
N LYS A 188 -7.25 -14.34 12.50
CA LYS A 188 -7.74 -15.05 11.31
C LYS A 188 -8.46 -14.19 10.28
N LYS A 189 -8.66 -12.87 10.48
CA LYS A 189 -9.41 -12.06 9.51
C LYS A 189 -8.98 -10.59 9.52
N CYS A 190 -8.68 -10.11 8.33
CA CYS A 190 -8.75 -8.71 7.99
C CYS A 190 -10.17 -8.37 7.51
#